data_67b60a490e1a081840166595270065e1
#
_entry.id   67b60a490e1a081840166595270065e1
#
_cell.length_a   1.000
_cell.length_b   1.000
_cell.length_c   1.000
_cell.angle_alpha   90.00
_cell.angle_beta   90.00
_cell.angle_gamma   90.00
#
_symmetry.space_group_name_H-M   'P 1'
#
loop_
_entity.id
_entity.type
_entity.pdbx_description
1 polymer ?
#
loop_
_entity_poly.entity_id
_entity_poly.type
_entity_poly.pdbx_seq_one_letter_code
_entity_poly.pdbx_strand_id
1 'polypeptide(L)'
;MGLFRKKKKLQLKDYDGLPLKVGDKVISLRYDLGKCVIVEGEQGLEYESLETGKRVRYAWMIDAHTENQKVRKITEEEDSSS
;
A
#
# COMPACT_ATOMS: atom_id res chain seq x y z
N MET A 1 8.40 -30.59 -4.16
CA MET A 1 8.34 -30.06 -4.00
C MET A 1 8.35 -29.30 -3.81
N GLY A 2 8.34 -29.03 -3.70
CA GLY A 2 8.41 -28.27 -3.29
C GLY A 2 7.93 -27.66 -3.47
N LEU A 3 7.64 -27.83 -3.64
CA LEU A 3 7.19 -27.24 -3.68
C LEU A 3 6.70 -26.52 -3.44
N PHE A 4 6.65 -26.45 -3.06
CA PHE A 4 6.11 -25.69 -2.63
C PHE A 4 6.45 -24.80 -2.31
N ARG A 5 7.05 -24.58 -2.54
CA ARG A 5 7.40 -23.65 -2.37
C ARG A 5 6.67 -22.77 -2.07
N LYS A 6 6.73 -22.39 -1.32
CA LYS A 6 5.86 -21.51 -1.11
C LYS A 6 6.21 -20.28 -1.63
N LYS A 7 5.37 -19.54 -2.19
CA LYS A 7 5.71 -18.32 -2.66
C LYS A 7 6.00 -17.41 -1.57
N LYS A 8 7.01 -16.60 -1.74
CA LYS A 8 7.34 -15.63 -0.80
C LYS A 8 6.25 -14.66 -0.69
N LYS A 9 5.79 -14.31 0.48
CA LYS A 9 4.82 -13.33 0.66
C LYS A 9 5.39 -12.00 0.34
N LEU A 10 4.69 -11.21 -0.44
CA LEU A 10 5.13 -9.87 -0.79
C LEU A 10 4.96 -8.95 0.41
N GLN A 11 6.02 -8.37 0.88
CA GLN A 11 5.98 -7.46 2.01
C GLN A 11 6.23 -6.04 1.55
N LEU A 12 5.19 -5.23 1.54
CA LEU A 12 5.33 -3.84 1.17
C LEU A 12 5.59 -3.00 2.41
N LYS A 13 6.32 -1.92 2.23
CA LYS A 13 6.60 -0.99 3.31
C LYS A 13 6.27 0.40 2.84
N ASP A 14 5.80 1.25 3.74
CA ASP A 14 5.48 2.61 3.37
C ASP A 14 6.77 3.42 3.23
N TYR A 15 6.63 4.69 2.94
CA TYR A 15 7.79 5.53 2.68
C TYR A 15 8.72 5.60 3.88
N ASP A 16 8.19 5.43 5.07
CA ASP A 16 8.97 5.45 6.30
C ASP A 16 9.45 4.07 6.72
N GLY A 17 9.16 3.05 5.95
CA GLY A 17 9.63 1.71 6.24
C GLY A 17 8.69 0.86 7.08
N LEU A 18 7.48 1.34 7.32
CA LEU A 18 6.52 0.58 8.11
C LEU A 18 5.84 -0.48 7.25
N PRO A 19 5.66 -1.69 7.76
CA PRO A 19 5.05 -2.74 6.96
C PRO A 19 3.58 -2.45 6.66
N LEU A 20 3.16 -2.81 5.46
CA LEU A 20 1.80 -2.57 4.99
C LEU A 20 1.11 -3.91 4.73
N LYS A 21 -0.19 -3.92 4.91
CA LYS A 21 -0.98 -5.10 4.60
C LYS A 21 -2.37 -4.68 4.15
N VAL A 22 -3.11 -5.62 3.62
CA VAL A 22 -4.48 -5.37 3.16
C VAL A 22 -5.30 -4.83 4.32
N GLY A 23 -6.05 -3.80 4.05
CA GLY A 23 -6.89 -3.16 5.06
C GLY A 23 -6.25 -1.94 5.70
N ASP A 24 -4.94 -1.77 5.54
CA ASP A 24 -4.29 -0.61 6.11
C ASP A 24 -4.68 0.64 5.35
N LYS A 25 -4.76 1.75 6.06
CA LYS A 25 -5.04 3.03 5.43
C LYS A 25 -3.77 3.83 5.33
N VAL A 26 -3.61 4.51 4.23
CA VAL A 26 -2.40 5.27 3.95
C VAL A 26 -2.76 6.58 3.28
N ILE A 27 -1.81 7.52 3.30
CA ILE A 27 -1.93 8.74 2.53
C ILE A 27 -1.01 8.58 1.34
N SER A 28 -1.55 8.79 0.16
CA SER A 28 -0.76 8.66 -1.05
C SER A 28 0.17 9.85 -1.22
N LEU A 29 1.42 9.58 -1.56
CA LEU A 29 2.39 10.63 -1.83
C LEU A 29 2.59 10.79 -3.33
N ARG A 30 1.77 10.12 -4.14
CA ARG A 30 1.88 10.16 -5.58
C ARG A 30 0.50 10.10 -6.18
N TYR A 31 0.32 10.66 -7.36
CA TYR A 31 -0.93 10.62 -8.11
C TYR A 31 -2.12 11.30 -7.44
N ASP A 32 -1.84 12.05 -6.38
CA ASP A 32 -2.88 12.87 -5.75
C ASP A 32 -4.13 12.08 -5.39
N LEU A 33 -3.93 10.89 -4.88
CA LEU A 33 -5.05 10.02 -4.52
C LEU A 33 -5.65 10.31 -3.15
N GLY A 34 -4.92 11.06 -2.34
CA GLY A 34 -5.39 11.33 -0.99
C GLY A 34 -5.32 10.11 -0.09
N LYS A 35 -6.32 9.95 0.73
CA LYS A 35 -6.35 8.81 1.65
C LYS A 35 -6.79 7.56 0.89
N CYS A 36 -6.07 6.48 1.08
CA CYS A 36 -6.33 5.23 0.39
C CYS A 36 -6.39 4.08 1.37
N VAL A 37 -6.98 2.98 0.92
CA VAL A 37 -6.95 1.73 1.68
C VAL A 37 -6.31 0.69 0.77
N ILE A 38 -5.54 -0.21 1.37
CA ILE A 38 -4.89 -1.27 0.60
C ILE A 38 -5.87 -2.40 0.42
N VAL A 39 -6.09 -2.78 -0.83
CA VAL A 39 -7.01 -3.86 -1.16
C VAL A 39 -6.26 -4.88 -2.00
N GLU A 40 -6.84 -6.05 -2.12
CA GLU A 40 -6.24 -7.10 -2.92
C GLU A 40 -6.89 -7.09 -4.30
N GLY A 41 -6.08 -6.86 -5.32
CA GLY A 41 -6.57 -6.84 -6.68
C GLY A 41 -6.23 -8.14 -7.39
N GLU A 42 -6.56 -8.21 -8.65
CA GLU A 42 -6.32 -9.42 -9.42
C GLU A 42 -4.84 -9.72 -9.59
N GLN A 43 -4.04 -8.70 -9.67
CA GLN A 43 -2.62 -8.88 -9.91
C GLN A 43 -1.77 -8.44 -8.74
N GLY A 44 -2.31 -8.46 -7.56
CA GLY A 44 -1.56 -8.07 -6.37
C GLY A 44 -2.24 -6.96 -5.62
N LEU A 45 -1.51 -6.33 -4.72
CA LEU A 45 -2.08 -5.30 -3.88
C LEU A 45 -2.31 -4.01 -4.65
N GLU A 46 -3.38 -3.32 -4.30
CA GLU A 46 -3.73 -2.06 -4.92
C GLU A 46 -4.11 -1.05 -3.85
N TYR A 47 -4.00 0.22 -4.20
CA TYR A 47 -4.43 1.29 -3.33
C TYR A 47 -5.72 1.86 -3.90
N GLU A 48 -6.75 1.85 -3.10
CA GLU A 48 -8.03 2.39 -3.53
C GLU A 48 -8.25 3.72 -2.83
N SER A 49 -8.41 4.78 -3.61
CA SER A 49 -8.63 6.11 -3.05
C SER A 49 -9.98 6.15 -2.37
N LEU A 50 -10.00 6.58 -1.12
CA LEU A 50 -11.25 6.70 -0.39
C LEU A 50 -12.01 7.96 -0.80
N GLU A 51 -11.34 8.83 -1.56
CA GLU A 51 -11.98 10.06 -2.01
C GLU A 51 -12.58 9.93 -3.40
N THR A 52 -11.94 9.18 -4.27
CA THR A 52 -12.38 9.10 -5.66
C THR A 52 -12.74 7.69 -6.10
N GLY A 53 -12.32 6.68 -5.34
CA GLY A 53 -12.54 5.29 -5.74
C GLY A 53 -11.54 4.77 -6.75
N LYS A 54 -10.59 5.62 -7.16
CA LYS A 54 -9.61 5.18 -8.15
C LYS A 54 -8.65 4.19 -7.53
N ARG A 55 -8.24 3.20 -8.30
CA ARG A 55 -7.30 2.19 -7.84
C ARG A 55 -5.99 2.27 -8.61
N VAL A 56 -4.89 2.09 -7.88
CA VAL A 56 -3.57 2.11 -8.48
C VAL A 56 -2.81 0.91 -7.92
N ARG A 57 -2.18 0.14 -8.79
CA ARG A 57 -1.43 -1.03 -8.34
C ARG A 57 -0.19 -0.62 -7.59
N TYR A 58 0.22 -1.46 -6.66
CA TYR A 58 1.38 -1.14 -5.82
C TYR A 58 2.64 -0.91 -6.65
N ALA A 59 2.74 -1.56 -7.81
CA ALA A 59 3.92 -1.41 -8.64
C ALA A 59 4.13 0.01 -9.14
N TRP A 60 3.04 0.79 -9.23
CA TRP A 60 3.13 2.17 -9.66
C TRP A 60 3.52 3.11 -8.53
N MET A 61 3.57 2.59 -7.31
CA MET A 61 3.85 3.41 -6.14
C MET A 61 5.24 3.16 -5.56
N ILE A 62 6.10 2.50 -6.30
CA ILE A 62 7.43 2.20 -5.81
C ILE A 62 8.34 3.40 -5.93
N ASP A 63 9.03 3.72 -4.84
CA ASP A 63 10.02 4.77 -4.86
C ASP A 63 11.32 4.22 -5.41
N ALA A 64 11.89 4.90 -6.41
CA ALA A 64 13.06 4.39 -7.09
C ALA A 64 14.30 4.32 -6.19
N HIS A 65 14.36 5.14 -5.16
CA HIS A 65 15.53 5.17 -4.31
C HIS A 65 15.47 4.15 -3.17
N THR A 66 14.32 4.01 -2.54
CA THR A 66 14.22 3.17 -1.37
C THR A 66 13.55 1.84 -1.66
N GLU A 67 12.83 1.76 -2.78
CA GLU A 67 12.04 0.61 -3.16
C GLU A 67 10.85 0.41 -2.24
N ASN A 68 10.59 1.37 -1.36
CA ASN A 68 9.38 1.35 -0.54
C ASN A 68 8.25 1.99 -1.31
N GLN A 69 7.05 1.91 -0.76
CA GLN A 69 5.89 2.48 -1.41
C GLN A 69 5.80 3.96 -1.12
N LYS A 70 5.36 4.74 -2.09
CA LYS A 70 5.22 6.18 -1.93
C LYS A 70 3.90 6.49 -1.28
N VAL A 71 3.72 5.97 -0.08
CA VAL A 71 2.55 6.24 0.74
C VAL A 71 3.03 6.31 2.18
N ARG A 72 2.23 6.92 3.02
CA ARG A 72 2.54 7.00 4.43
C ARG A 72 1.41 6.36 5.21
N LYS A 73 1.72 5.36 5.99
CA LYS A 73 0.71 4.63 6.75
C LYS A 73 0.06 5.55 7.77
N ILE A 74 -1.25 5.50 7.84
CA ILE A 74 -1.99 6.28 8.81
C ILE A 74 -2.09 5.45 10.07
N THR A 75 -1.59 5.98 11.18
CA THR A 75 -1.67 5.25 12.43
C THR A 75 -3.08 5.34 12.95
N GLU A 76 -3.41 4.44 13.85
CA GLU A 76 -4.72 4.42 14.42
C GLU A 76 -5.05 5.73 15.08
N GLU A 77 -4.06 6.33 15.71
CA GLU A 77 -4.22 7.60 16.37
C GLU A 77 -4.60 8.70 15.41
N GLU A 78 -3.92 8.75 14.27
CA GLU A 78 -4.21 9.77 13.27
C GLU A 78 -5.57 9.53 12.64
N ASP A 79 -5.92 8.28 12.43
CA ASP A 79 -7.17 7.94 11.79
C ASP A 79 -8.34 8.31 12.70
N SER A 80 -8.20 8.11 13.99
CA SER A 80 -9.30 8.38 14.88
C SER A 80 -9.48 9.86 15.16
N SER A 81 -8.46 10.66 14.91
CA SER A 81 -8.60 12.08 15.16
C SER A 81 -9.20 12.84 13.98
N SER A 82 -9.39 12.19 12.89
CA SER A 82 -9.94 12.87 11.70
C SER A 82 -11.47 12.84 11.59
#